data_cc8a6dc10c542246a0d96a46bc726984
#
_entry.id   cc8a6dc10c542246a0d96a46bc726984
#
_cell.length_a   1.000
_cell.length_b   1.000
_cell.length_c   1.000
_cell.angle_alpha   90.00
_cell.angle_beta   90.00
_cell.angle_gamma   90.00
#
_symmetry.space_group_name_H-M   'P 1'
#
loop_
_entity.id
_entity.type
_entity.pdbx_description
1 polymer ?
#
loop_
_entity_poly.entity_id
_entity_poly.type
_entity_poly.pdbx_seq_one_letter_code
_entity_poly.pdbx_strand_id
1 'polypeptide(L)'
;MEMILAGKAGTAAASDEMHRVLNHQYHDQGIASQIPPWVVVASKSGRSDHSQSDMAIVHAPSGTYVLTIFTSDSKDPRRGWQNEVSQVIRSISRAVWRHYHPDDKWSPPAGVEKY
;
A
#
# COMPACT_ATOMS: atom_id res chain seq x y z
N MET A 1 -4.23 2.98 10.71
CA MET A 1 -2.80 3.23 10.41
C MET A 1 -2.22 4.39 11.23
N GLU A 2 -2.81 5.57 11.23
CA GLU A 2 -2.29 6.74 11.97
C GLU A 2 -2.10 6.49 13.48
N MET A 3 -3.05 5.84 14.14
CA MET A 3 -2.93 5.49 15.56
C MET A 3 -1.78 4.52 15.83
N ILE A 4 -1.54 3.57 14.92
CA ILE A 4 -0.41 2.64 15.01
C ILE A 4 0.90 3.42 14.89
N LEU A 5 1.01 4.24 13.84
CA LEU A 5 2.18 5.09 13.60
C LEU A 5 2.47 6.04 14.78
N ALA A 6 1.43 6.57 15.42
CA ALA A 6 1.54 7.46 16.57
C ALA A 6 1.78 6.74 17.92
N GLY A 7 1.87 5.41 17.94
CA GLY A 7 2.00 4.63 19.18
C GLY A 7 0.75 4.64 20.07
N LYS A 8 -0.41 4.91 19.50
CA LYS A 8 -1.69 5.10 20.21
C LYS A 8 -2.74 4.02 19.94
N ALA A 9 -2.39 2.97 19.22
CA ALA A 9 -3.27 1.82 19.00
C ALA A 9 -3.13 0.83 20.17
N GLY A 10 -3.69 1.15 21.32
CA GLY A 10 -3.46 0.43 22.56
C GLY A 10 -2.23 0.98 23.32
N THR A 11 -1.34 0.11 23.76
CA THR A 11 -0.05 0.52 24.34
C THR A 11 0.96 0.84 23.23
N ALA A 12 2.03 1.58 23.56
CA ALA A 12 3.12 1.83 22.63
C ALA A 12 3.72 0.51 22.10
N ALA A 13 4.00 -0.44 22.98
CA ALA A 13 4.53 -1.76 22.59
C ALA A 13 3.57 -2.54 21.67
N ALA A 14 2.26 -2.45 21.90
CA ALA A 14 1.27 -3.07 21.01
C ALA A 14 1.27 -2.39 19.62
N SER A 15 1.39 -1.06 19.57
CA SER A 15 1.48 -0.31 18.32
C SER A 15 2.73 -0.68 17.53
N ASP A 16 3.88 -0.81 18.21
CA ASP A 16 5.15 -1.21 17.60
C ASP A 16 5.05 -2.64 17.01
N GLU A 17 4.42 -3.56 17.74
CA GLU A 17 4.21 -4.93 17.26
C GLU A 17 3.25 -4.98 16.07
N MET A 18 2.15 -4.21 16.11
CA MET A 18 1.24 -4.09 14.95
C MET A 18 1.98 -3.54 13.73
N HIS A 19 2.81 -2.52 13.91
CA HIS A 19 3.62 -1.96 12.83
C HIS A 19 4.60 -2.99 12.26
N ARG A 20 5.28 -3.74 13.14
CA ARG A 20 6.19 -4.82 12.75
C ARG A 20 5.48 -5.89 11.91
N VAL A 21 4.30 -6.35 12.32
CA VAL A 21 3.50 -7.32 11.57
C VAL A 21 3.06 -6.78 10.22
N LEU A 22 2.68 -5.51 10.15
CA LEU A 22 2.26 -4.86 8.90
C LEU A 22 3.41 -4.65 7.90
N ASN A 23 4.67 -4.60 8.37
CA ASN A 23 5.85 -4.55 7.50
C ASN A 23 6.17 -5.90 6.82
N HIS A 24 5.53 -6.99 7.23
CA HIS A 24 5.80 -8.35 6.74
C HIS A 24 4.56 -8.98 6.10
N GLN A 25 3.83 -8.20 5.30
CA GLN A 25 2.66 -8.72 4.59
C GLN A 25 3.10 -9.54 3.37
N TYR A 26 2.41 -10.67 3.15
CA TYR A 26 2.66 -11.53 1.99
C TYR A 26 2.11 -10.95 0.68
N HIS A 27 1.03 -10.18 0.76
CA HIS A 27 0.34 -9.63 -0.41
C HIS A 27 0.67 -8.14 -0.61
N ASP A 28 1.75 -7.87 -1.32
CA ASP A 28 2.24 -6.52 -1.61
C ASP A 28 1.89 -6.02 -3.03
N GLN A 29 0.86 -6.59 -3.64
CA GLN A 29 0.48 -6.33 -5.03
C GLN A 29 -0.22 -4.97 -5.25
N GLY A 30 -0.59 -4.27 -4.20
CA GLY A 30 -1.28 -2.99 -4.22
C GLY A 30 -0.33 -1.80 -4.11
N ILE A 31 -0.50 -1.02 -3.04
CA ILE A 31 0.27 0.20 -2.77
C ILE A 31 1.78 -0.10 -2.73
N ALA A 32 2.20 -1.12 -1.98
CA ALA A 32 3.61 -1.43 -1.78
C ALA A 32 4.34 -1.78 -3.09
N SER A 33 3.67 -2.42 -4.05
CA SER A 33 4.27 -2.77 -5.35
C SER A 33 4.74 -1.58 -6.19
N GLN A 34 4.28 -0.38 -5.86
CA GLN A 34 4.58 0.85 -6.59
C GLN A 34 5.55 1.77 -5.83
N ILE A 35 6.12 1.28 -4.75
CA ILE A 35 7.10 1.97 -3.91
C ILE A 35 8.45 1.26 -4.07
N PRO A 36 9.59 1.98 -4.11
CA PRO A 36 10.90 1.37 -4.22
C PRO A 36 11.16 0.35 -3.09
N PRO A 37 11.82 -0.79 -3.37
CA PRO A 37 11.98 -1.88 -2.41
C PRO A 37 12.90 -1.56 -1.21
N TRP A 38 13.62 -0.46 -1.27
CA TRP A 38 14.43 0.03 -0.14
C TRP A 38 13.65 0.93 0.83
N VAL A 39 12.38 1.20 0.52
CA VAL A 39 11.47 1.98 1.37
C VAL A 39 10.62 1.03 2.20
N VAL A 40 10.59 1.23 3.50
CA VAL A 40 9.76 0.42 4.40
C VAL A 40 8.28 0.80 4.22
N VAL A 41 7.46 -0.21 3.95
CA VAL A 41 6.01 -0.05 3.76
C VAL A 41 5.28 -1.04 4.66
N ALA A 42 4.55 -0.51 5.64
CA ALA A 42 3.64 -1.30 6.47
C ALA A 42 2.25 -1.27 5.85
N SER A 43 1.77 -2.39 5.31
CA SER A 43 0.54 -2.42 4.53
C SER A 43 -0.51 -3.40 5.07
N LYS A 44 -1.78 -3.18 4.69
CA LYS A 44 -2.87 -4.13 4.88
C LYS A 44 -3.90 -3.99 3.76
N SER A 45 -4.03 -5.04 2.99
CA SER A 45 -5.05 -5.15 1.95
C SER A 45 -6.32 -5.82 2.46
N GLY A 46 -7.43 -5.54 1.80
CA GLY A 46 -8.73 -6.18 2.01
C GLY A 46 -9.46 -6.35 0.70
N ARG A 47 -10.24 -7.42 0.58
CA ARG A 47 -11.02 -7.71 -0.63
C ARG A 47 -12.35 -8.36 -0.28
N SER A 48 -13.40 -7.96 -1.01
CA SER A 48 -14.67 -8.67 -1.14
C SER A 48 -14.98 -8.88 -2.63
N ASP A 49 -16.17 -9.40 -2.95
CA ASP A 49 -16.53 -9.67 -4.35
C ASP A 49 -16.62 -8.39 -5.21
N HIS A 50 -17.02 -7.27 -4.62
CA HIS A 50 -17.24 -6.01 -5.32
C HIS A 50 -16.42 -4.83 -4.79
N SER A 51 -15.54 -5.07 -3.83
CA SER A 51 -14.68 -4.03 -3.27
C SER A 51 -13.28 -4.53 -3.00
N GLN A 52 -12.35 -3.62 -3.09
CA GLN A 52 -10.97 -3.85 -2.70
C GLN A 52 -10.48 -2.61 -1.96
N SER A 53 -9.71 -2.83 -0.92
CA SER A 53 -9.05 -1.74 -0.19
C SER A 53 -7.59 -2.07 -0.01
N ASP A 54 -6.79 -1.03 0.09
CA ASP A 54 -5.41 -1.14 0.50
C ASP A 54 -5.05 0.09 1.33
N MET A 55 -4.26 -0.11 2.37
CA MET A 55 -3.78 0.96 3.23
C MET A 55 -2.33 0.70 3.60
N ALA A 56 -1.52 1.76 3.62
CA ALA A 56 -0.11 1.66 3.92
C ALA A 56 0.40 2.85 4.72
N ILE A 57 1.37 2.57 5.59
CA ILE A 57 2.30 3.55 6.14
C ILE A 57 3.57 3.44 5.29
N VAL A 58 3.96 4.52 4.64
CA VAL A 58 5.14 4.57 3.77
C VAL A 58 6.19 5.45 4.41
N HIS A 59 7.35 4.88 4.76
CA HIS A 59 8.47 5.62 5.35
C HIS A 59 9.40 6.17 4.24
N ALA A 60 8.87 7.15 3.51
CA ALA A 60 9.58 7.74 2.38
C ALA A 60 10.69 8.71 2.82
N PRO A 61 11.74 8.90 2.00
CA PRO A 61 12.79 9.88 2.28
C PRO A 61 12.28 11.33 2.45
N SER A 62 11.20 11.68 1.78
CA SER A 62 10.53 13.00 1.89
C SER A 62 9.69 13.15 3.17
N GLY A 63 9.52 12.09 3.94
CA GLY A 63 8.70 12.02 5.15
C GLY A 63 7.72 10.86 5.12
N THR A 64 7.30 10.43 6.31
CA THR A 64 6.32 9.34 6.44
C THR A 64 4.92 9.83 6.09
N TYR A 65 4.20 9.07 5.27
CA TYR A 65 2.79 9.32 4.98
C TYR A 65 1.93 8.06 5.12
N VAL A 66 0.64 8.25 5.31
CA VAL A 66 -0.37 7.19 5.29
C VAL A 66 -1.20 7.34 4.03
N LEU A 67 -1.28 6.28 3.23
CA LEU A 67 -2.14 6.20 2.06
C LEU A 67 -3.21 5.14 2.30
N THR A 68 -4.47 5.51 2.14
CA THR A 68 -5.60 4.60 2.29
C THR A 68 -6.52 4.74 1.09
N ILE A 69 -6.79 3.62 0.43
CA ILE A 69 -7.63 3.56 -0.77
C ILE A 69 -8.75 2.54 -0.51
N PHE A 70 -9.98 2.99 -0.57
CA PHE A 70 -11.17 2.15 -0.53
C PHE A 70 -11.89 2.25 -1.87
N THR A 71 -12.35 1.11 -2.37
CA THR A 71 -13.18 1.06 -3.57
C THR A 71 -14.44 0.28 -3.30
N SER A 72 -15.48 0.54 -4.07
CA SER A 72 -16.76 -0.16 -3.97
C SER A 72 -17.40 -0.33 -5.35
N ASP A 73 -18.32 -1.26 -5.44
CA ASP A 73 -19.18 -1.48 -6.60
C ASP A 73 -18.44 -1.80 -7.91
N SER A 74 -17.26 -2.46 -7.82
CA SER A 74 -16.54 -2.95 -8.99
C SER A 74 -17.41 -3.97 -9.75
N LYS A 75 -17.46 -3.81 -11.06
CA LYS A 75 -18.14 -4.74 -11.98
C LYS A 75 -17.18 -5.72 -12.64
N ASP A 76 -15.89 -5.57 -12.44
CA ASP A 76 -14.88 -6.46 -13.01
C ASP A 76 -14.84 -7.80 -12.23
N PRO A 77 -15.25 -8.93 -12.86
CA PRO A 77 -15.28 -10.22 -12.21
C PRO A 77 -13.89 -10.85 -12.03
N ARG A 78 -12.86 -10.28 -12.67
CA ARG A 78 -11.50 -10.82 -12.60
C ARG A 78 -10.95 -10.72 -11.19
N ARG A 79 -10.15 -11.69 -10.80
CA ARG A 79 -9.42 -11.68 -9.54
C ARG A 79 -7.94 -11.47 -9.79
N GLY A 80 -7.25 -10.89 -8.80
CA GLY A 80 -5.82 -10.67 -8.85
C GLY A 80 -5.42 -9.35 -9.51
N TRP A 81 -4.19 -9.32 -10.01
CA TRP A 81 -3.54 -8.11 -10.49
C TRP A 81 -4.18 -7.46 -11.72
N GLN A 82 -4.89 -8.24 -12.54
CA GLN A 82 -5.57 -7.77 -13.74
C GLN A 82 -6.93 -7.08 -13.46
N ASN A 83 -7.45 -7.21 -12.23
CA ASN A 83 -8.68 -6.53 -11.86
C ASN A 83 -8.52 -5.01 -11.98
N GLU A 84 -9.54 -4.32 -12.49
CA GLU A 84 -9.53 -2.87 -12.70
C GLU A 84 -9.19 -2.09 -11.43
N VAL A 85 -9.76 -2.52 -10.30
CA VAL A 85 -9.53 -1.88 -9.00
C VAL A 85 -8.07 -2.04 -8.55
N SER A 86 -7.48 -3.22 -8.75
CA SER A 86 -6.06 -3.44 -8.46
C SER A 86 -5.17 -2.50 -9.28
N GLN A 87 -5.54 -2.25 -10.55
CA GLN A 87 -4.83 -1.30 -11.40
C GLN A 87 -4.99 0.14 -10.92
N VAL A 88 -6.19 0.53 -10.49
CA VAL A 88 -6.46 1.86 -9.92
C VAL A 88 -5.64 2.09 -8.66
N ILE A 89 -5.62 1.14 -7.71
CA ILE A 89 -4.83 1.23 -6.48
C ILE A 89 -3.35 1.47 -6.80
N ARG A 90 -2.78 0.69 -7.73
CA ARG A 90 -1.38 0.87 -8.17
C ARG A 90 -1.14 2.22 -8.82
N SER A 91 -2.07 2.66 -9.67
CA SER A 91 -1.95 3.95 -10.36
C SER A 91 -1.95 5.12 -9.38
N ILE A 92 -2.81 5.08 -8.37
CA ILE A 92 -2.86 6.10 -7.31
C ILE A 92 -1.55 6.06 -6.50
N SER A 93 -1.10 4.89 -6.07
CA SER A 93 0.15 4.76 -5.31
C SER A 93 1.34 5.34 -6.08
N ARG A 94 1.46 4.99 -7.35
CA ARG A 94 2.51 5.53 -8.24
C ARG A 94 2.41 7.04 -8.40
N ALA A 95 1.20 7.58 -8.56
CA ALA A 95 1.00 9.02 -8.70
C ALA A 95 1.41 9.76 -7.42
N VAL A 96 1.04 9.26 -6.24
CA VAL A 96 1.43 9.81 -4.95
C VAL A 96 2.95 9.77 -4.78
N TRP A 97 3.59 8.61 -5.06
CA TRP A 97 5.04 8.49 -4.97
C TRP A 97 5.75 9.53 -5.85
N ARG A 98 5.36 9.64 -7.13
CA ARG A 98 5.95 10.60 -8.07
C ARG A 98 5.72 12.05 -7.69
N HIS A 99 4.58 12.35 -7.08
CA HIS A 99 4.30 13.70 -6.59
C HIS A 99 5.30 14.16 -5.52
N TYR A 100 5.63 13.26 -4.58
CA TYR A 100 6.59 13.57 -3.51
C TYR A 100 8.05 13.35 -3.89
N HIS A 101 8.31 12.60 -4.98
CA HIS A 101 9.64 12.26 -5.47
C HIS A 101 9.74 12.46 -6.99
N PRO A 102 9.60 13.72 -7.48
CA PRO A 102 9.53 13.99 -8.92
C PRO A 102 10.82 13.63 -9.67
N ASP A 103 11.97 13.66 -8.98
CA ASP A 103 13.28 13.36 -9.55
C ASP A 103 13.66 11.86 -9.46
N ASP A 104 12.84 11.06 -8.80
CA ASP A 104 13.08 9.62 -8.68
C ASP A 104 12.82 8.93 -10.02
N LYS A 105 13.85 8.26 -10.54
CA LYS A 105 13.79 7.52 -11.81
C LYS A 105 13.36 6.07 -11.64
N TRP A 106 13.17 5.62 -10.40
CA TRP A 106 12.74 4.25 -10.16
C TRP A 106 11.33 4.01 -10.71
N SER A 107 11.15 2.85 -11.28
CA SER A 107 9.83 2.33 -11.65
C SER A 107 9.71 0.85 -11.30
N PRO A 108 8.52 0.37 -10.96
CA PRO A 108 8.32 -1.04 -10.67
C PRO A 108 8.80 -1.90 -11.83
N PRO A 109 9.49 -3.02 -11.56
CA PRO A 109 9.83 -4.00 -12.59
C PRO A 109 8.57 -4.50 -13.30
N ALA A 110 8.69 -4.82 -14.58
CA ALA A 110 7.59 -5.40 -15.34
C ALA A 110 7.14 -6.72 -14.70
N GLY A 111 5.86 -6.82 -14.40
CA GLY A 111 5.27 -8.01 -13.79
C GLY A 111 5.34 -8.06 -12.26
N VAL A 112 5.83 -7.02 -11.58
CA VAL A 112 5.86 -6.97 -10.10
C VAL A 112 4.47 -7.19 -9.48
N GLU A 113 3.44 -6.80 -10.18
CA GLU A 113 2.05 -6.96 -9.75
C GLU A 113 1.55 -8.41 -9.73
N LYS A 114 2.33 -9.35 -10.22
CA LYS A 114 1.97 -10.78 -10.29
C LYS A 114 2.36 -11.56 -9.03
N TYR A 115 3.23 -10.99 -8.19
CA TYR A 115 3.86 -11.65 -7.04
C TYR A 115 3.44 -11.03 -5.73
#